data_515e87af0fb1146b7bcdbdb12d740d5c
#
_entry.id   515e87af0fb1146b7bcdbdb12d740d5c
#
_cell.length_a   1.000
_cell.length_b   1.000
_cell.length_c   1.000
_cell.angle_alpha   90.00
_cell.angle_beta   90.00
_cell.angle_gamma   90.00
#
_symmetry.space_group_name_H-M   'P 1'
#
loop_
_entity.id
_entity.type
_entity.pdbx_description
1 polymer ?
#
loop_
_entity_poly.entity_id
_entity_poly.type
_entity_poly.pdbx_seq_one_letter_code
_entity_poly.pdbx_strand_id
1 'polypeptide(L)' 'MGGTPVFCGTRVPVQTLIEYLEAGESIDQFLEGFPSVTREQVITFLEEAKNRLVESVS' A
#
# COMPACT_ATOMS: atom_id res chain seq x y z
N MET A 1 -2.21 -8.33 -19.04
CA MET A 1 -1.90 -8.31 -18.54
C MET A 1 -1.55 -7.49 -17.75
N GLY A 2 -1.62 -7.09 -17.17
CA GLY A 2 -1.60 -5.97 -16.43
C GLY A 2 -0.31 -5.67 -15.86
N GLY A 3 0.04 -4.49 -15.68
CA GLY A 3 1.26 -4.14 -15.02
C GLY A 3 1.13 -4.28 -13.52
N THR A 4 2.22 -3.95 -12.84
CA THR A 4 2.22 -3.92 -11.39
C THR A 4 1.31 -2.77 -10.92
N PRO A 5 0.39 -3.04 -10.00
CA PRO A 5 -0.45 -1.96 -9.47
C PRO A 5 0.39 -0.93 -8.72
N VAL A 6 0.07 0.34 -8.93
CA VAL A 6 0.79 1.43 -8.28
C VAL A 6 -0.22 2.35 -7.62
N PHE A 7 0.28 3.17 -6.68
CA PHE A 7 -0.58 4.17 -6.07
C PHE A 7 -0.96 5.21 -7.11
N CYS A 8 -2.21 5.67 -7.05
CA CYS A 8 -2.75 6.57 -8.05
C CYS A 8 -1.90 7.83 -8.16
N GLY A 9 -1.56 8.19 -9.41
CA GLY A 9 -0.74 9.37 -9.66
C GLY A 9 0.73 9.23 -9.32
N THR A 10 1.18 8.02 -9.02
CA THR A 10 2.58 7.79 -8.69
C THR A 10 3.10 6.60 -9.48
N ARG A 11 4.41 6.37 -9.38
CA ARG A 11 5.01 5.17 -9.94
C ARG A 11 5.42 4.18 -8.86
N VAL A 12 4.93 4.38 -7.64
CA VAL A 12 5.31 3.55 -6.50
C VAL A 12 4.39 2.33 -6.47
N PRO A 13 4.95 1.12 -6.60
CA PRO A 13 4.12 -0.08 -6.54
C PRO A 13 3.55 -0.30 -5.15
N VAL A 14 2.29 -0.75 -5.08
CA VAL A 14 1.70 -1.08 -3.79
C VAL A 14 2.44 -2.24 -3.12
N GLN A 15 3.07 -3.08 -3.92
CA GLN A 15 3.88 -4.18 -3.39
C GLN A 15 4.99 -3.66 -2.49
N THR A 16 5.55 -2.48 -2.82
CA THR A 16 6.62 -1.92 -2.01
C THR A 16 6.14 -1.62 -0.60
N LEU A 17 4.92 -1.10 -0.46
CA LEU A 17 4.37 -0.86 0.88
C LEU A 17 4.26 -2.17 1.66
N ILE A 18 3.77 -3.21 1.02
CA ILE A 18 3.62 -4.49 1.69
C ILE A 18 4.98 -5.01 2.15
N GLU A 19 6.00 -4.87 1.33
CA GLU A 19 7.34 -5.32 1.70
C GLU A 19 7.89 -4.54 2.87
N TYR A 20 7.61 -3.23 2.93
CA TYR A 20 8.03 -2.43 4.07
C TYR A 20 7.38 -2.94 5.36
N LEU A 21 6.08 -3.21 5.29
CA LEU A 21 5.37 -3.68 6.48
C LEU A 21 5.85 -5.06 6.91
N GLU A 22 6.16 -5.92 5.96
CA GLU A 22 6.69 -7.25 6.28
C GLU A 22 8.05 -7.15 6.95
N ALA A 23 8.83 -6.13 6.59
CA ALA A 23 10.14 -5.93 7.19
C ALA A 23 10.07 -5.24 8.55
N GLY A 24 8.87 -4.91 9.02
CA GLY A 24 8.72 -4.25 10.31
C GLY A 24 8.80 -2.74 10.26
N GLU A 25 8.85 -2.17 9.06
CA GLU A 25 8.90 -0.73 8.92
C GLU A 25 7.52 -0.12 9.15
N SER A 26 7.51 1.15 9.53
CA SER A 26 6.24 1.83 9.77
C SER A 26 5.77 2.52 8.50
N ILE A 27 4.48 2.90 8.50
CA ILE A 27 3.92 3.66 7.39
C ILE A 27 4.65 4.99 7.25
N ASP A 28 5.00 5.63 8.36
CA ASP A 28 5.73 6.89 8.31
C ASP A 28 7.06 6.73 7.59
N GLN A 29 7.76 5.63 7.85
CA GLN A 29 9.03 5.37 7.17
C GLN A 29 8.83 5.17 5.68
N PHE A 30 7.76 4.47 5.31
CA PHE A 30 7.45 4.30 3.90
C PHE A 30 7.19 5.64 3.24
N LEU A 31 6.40 6.50 3.89
CA LEU A 31 6.06 7.79 3.31
C LEU A 31 7.28 8.71 3.20
N GLU A 32 8.23 8.59 4.11
CA GLU A 32 9.46 9.35 4.01
C GLU A 32 10.27 8.96 2.77
N GLY A 33 10.27 7.68 2.46
CA GLY A 33 11.00 7.19 1.29
C GLY A 33 10.29 7.45 -0.02
N PHE A 34 8.98 7.65 0.02
CA PHE A 34 8.17 7.84 -1.18
C PHE A 34 7.25 9.04 -1.01
N PRO A 35 7.80 10.25 -1.09
CA PRO A 35 7.00 11.44 -0.80
C PRO A 35 5.86 11.70 -1.78
N SER A 36 5.87 11.05 -2.94
CA SER A 36 4.76 11.21 -3.89
C SER A 36 3.51 10.44 -3.46
N VAL A 37 3.63 9.54 -2.48
CA VAL A 37 2.49 8.81 -1.94
C VAL A 37 2.02 9.53 -0.68
N THR A 38 0.70 9.69 -0.54
CA THR A 38 0.14 10.35 0.64
C THR A 38 -0.31 9.31 1.65
N ARG A 39 -0.41 9.75 2.91
CA ARG A 39 -0.90 8.87 3.97
C ARG A 39 -2.32 8.40 3.64
N GLU A 40 -3.12 9.28 3.06
CA GLU A 40 -4.49 8.92 2.72
C GLU A 40 -4.53 7.77 1.72
N GLN A 41 -3.63 7.79 0.74
CA GLN A 41 -3.57 6.70 -0.23
C GLN A 41 -3.20 5.38 0.43
N VAL A 42 -2.26 5.42 1.37
CA VAL A 42 -1.85 4.22 2.08
C VAL A 42 -3.02 3.67 2.90
N ILE A 43 -3.71 4.53 3.62
CA ILE A 43 -4.81 4.10 4.47
C ILE A 43 -5.95 3.52 3.63
N THR A 44 -6.27 4.18 2.51
CA THR A 44 -7.32 3.67 1.63
C THR A 44 -6.95 2.29 1.11
N PHE A 45 -5.70 2.11 0.69
CA PHE A 45 -5.26 0.81 0.20
C PHE A 45 -5.37 -0.27 1.29
N LEU A 46 -4.95 0.06 2.50
CA LEU A 46 -5.00 -0.93 3.58
C LEU A 46 -6.43 -1.30 3.94
N GLU A 47 -7.33 -0.32 3.92
CA GLU A 47 -8.72 -0.63 4.21
C GLU A 47 -9.35 -1.51 3.17
N GLU A 48 -9.03 -1.26 1.91
CA GLU A 48 -9.56 -2.12 0.85
C GLU A 48 -9.01 -3.53 0.97
N ALA A 49 -7.73 -3.65 1.27
CA ALA A 49 -7.14 -4.98 1.45
C ALA A 49 -7.77 -5.71 2.61
N LYS A 50 -8.03 -5.01 3.71
CA LYS A 50 -8.67 -5.60 4.87
C LYS A 50 -10.07 -6.09 4.53
N ASN A 51 -10.83 -5.28 3.80
CA ASN A 51 -12.19 -5.66 3.45
C ASN A 51 -12.22 -6.90 2.57
N ARG A 52 -11.27 -7.00 1.64
CA ARG A 52 -11.20 -8.18 0.78
C ARG A 52 -10.86 -9.43 1.57
N LEU A 53 -9.96 -9.31 2.55
CA LEU A 53 -9.60 -10.45 3.38
C LEU A 53 -10.78 -10.91 4.21
N VAL A 54 -11.53 -9.96 4.78
CA VAL A 54 -12.69 -10.29 5.59
C VAL A 54 -13.74 -11.00 4.74
N GLU A 55 -13.96 -10.52 3.52
CA GLU A 55 -14.91 -11.15 2.63
C GLU A 55 -14.48 -12.55 2.25
N SER A 56 -13.18 -12.76 2.11
CA SER A 56 -12.67 -14.05 1.69
C SER A 56 -12.87 -15.12 2.75
N VAL A 57 -12.83 -14.74 4.02
CA VAL A 57 -12.93 -15.73 5.11
C VAL A 57 -14.32 -15.89 5.66
N SER A 58 -15.26 -15.04 5.29
CA SER A 58 -16.62 -15.12 5.84
C SER A 58 -17.52 -16.06 5.05
#